data_a72bd31b25ae45e7d93c4787d8ab9aef
#
_entry.id   a72bd31b25ae45e7d93c4787d8ab9aef
#
_cell.length_a   1.000
_cell.length_b   1.000
_cell.length_c   1.000
_cell.angle_alpha   90.00
_cell.angle_beta   90.00
_cell.angle_gamma   90.00
#
_symmetry.space_group_name_H-M   'P 1'
#
loop_
_entity.id
_entity.type
_entity.pdbx_description
1 polymer ?
#
loop_
_entity_poly.entity_id
_entity_poly.type
_entity_poly.pdbx_seq_one_letter_code
_entity_poly.pdbx_strand_id
1 'polypeptide(L)'
;MKRLRTIFAILVALSLIVVGCSSKNAKNDTKSDGKSGYKIGVVTGEGGAKDKSFNQANVEAIQAWTKANGAKEPVVLETKTQSDLTSNLQNAAKVSDIISLAGYEFEKEIPKVAE
;
A
#
# COMPACT_ATOMS: atom_id res chain seq x y z
N MET A 1 -43.82 -6.70 44.80
CA MET A 1 -43.33 -7.57 43.73
C MET A 1 -43.46 -6.98 42.32
N LYS A 2 -44.49 -6.18 42.03
CA LYS A 2 -44.62 -5.58 40.67
C LYS A 2 -43.52 -4.55 40.37
N ARG A 3 -43.11 -3.73 41.34
CA ARG A 3 -42.06 -2.73 41.19
C ARG A 3 -40.65 -3.34 40.93
N LEU A 4 -40.38 -4.49 41.53
CA LEU A 4 -39.11 -5.19 41.35
C LEU A 4 -38.99 -5.78 39.93
N ARG A 5 -40.10 -6.28 39.33
CA ARG A 5 -40.15 -6.77 37.98
C ARG A 5 -39.92 -5.66 36.92
N THR A 6 -40.41 -4.42 37.22
CA THR A 6 -40.24 -3.28 36.32
C THR A 6 -38.79 -2.78 36.33
N ILE A 7 -38.13 -2.79 37.49
CA ILE A 7 -36.71 -2.39 37.64
C ILE A 7 -35.82 -3.41 36.93
N PHE A 8 -36.15 -4.69 37.02
CA PHE A 8 -35.39 -5.74 36.32
C PHE A 8 -35.54 -5.66 34.79
N ALA A 9 -36.74 -5.31 34.29
CA ALA A 9 -36.96 -5.10 32.85
C ALA A 9 -36.20 -3.88 32.29
N ILE A 10 -36.09 -2.81 33.08
CA ILE A 10 -35.31 -1.61 32.68
C ILE A 10 -33.81 -1.90 32.69
N LEU A 11 -33.29 -2.67 33.64
CA LEU A 11 -31.89 -3.07 33.71
C LEU A 11 -31.47 -3.98 32.55
N VAL A 12 -32.34 -4.88 32.12
CA VAL A 12 -32.11 -5.76 30.97
C VAL A 12 -32.15 -4.98 29.65
N ALA A 13 -33.01 -3.97 29.54
CA ALA A 13 -33.11 -3.12 28.36
C ALA A 13 -31.87 -2.20 28.21
N LEU A 14 -31.23 -1.78 29.31
CA LEU A 14 -30.05 -0.92 29.31
C LEU A 14 -28.75 -1.68 29.01
N SER A 15 -28.74 -3.01 29.22
CA SER A 15 -27.56 -3.85 28.95
C SER A 15 -27.41 -4.25 27.47
N LEU A 16 -28.38 -3.94 26.60
CA LEU A 16 -28.32 -4.25 25.17
C LEU A 16 -27.65 -3.17 24.33
N ILE A 17 -27.21 -2.07 24.91
CA ILE A 17 -26.60 -0.94 24.17
C ILE A 17 -25.06 -1.01 24.14
N VAL A 18 -24.42 -1.96 24.82
CA VAL A 18 -22.94 -2.03 24.93
C VAL A 18 -22.33 -3.18 24.11
N VAL A 19 -23.10 -3.84 23.27
CA VAL A 19 -22.56 -4.85 22.32
C VAL A 19 -22.59 -4.27 20.90
N GLY A 20 -21.84 -3.20 20.71
CA GLY A 20 -21.72 -2.53 19.40
C GLY A 20 -20.30 -2.16 19.01
N CYS A 21 -19.28 -2.74 19.65
CA CYS A 21 -17.89 -2.64 19.19
C CYS A 21 -17.30 -4.04 19.03
N SER A 22 -17.96 -4.88 18.25
CA SER A 22 -17.27 -5.98 17.60
C SER A 22 -16.59 -5.38 16.39
N SER A 23 -15.26 -5.30 16.43
CA SER A 23 -14.44 -4.96 15.28
C SER A 23 -14.64 -6.04 14.21
N LYS A 24 -15.71 -5.89 13.46
CA LYS A 24 -15.79 -6.43 12.11
C LYS A 24 -15.00 -5.46 11.25
N ASN A 25 -13.88 -5.97 10.71
CA ASN A 25 -13.29 -5.51 9.47
C ASN A 25 -14.05 -4.30 8.92
N ALA A 26 -13.50 -3.11 9.15
CA ALA A 26 -13.79 -2.01 8.27
C ALA A 26 -13.26 -2.46 6.91
N LYS A 27 -14.10 -3.16 6.14
CA LYS A 27 -14.10 -2.96 4.72
C LYS A 27 -14.35 -1.47 4.58
N ASN A 28 -13.28 -0.73 4.47
CA ASN A 28 -13.30 0.56 3.84
C ASN A 28 -13.75 0.27 2.41
N ASP A 29 -15.07 0.16 2.22
CA ASP A 29 -15.70 0.40 0.93
C ASP A 29 -15.60 1.91 0.65
N THR A 30 -14.39 2.44 0.67
CA THR A 30 -14.05 3.53 -0.22
C THR A 30 -14.05 2.86 -1.59
N LYS A 31 -15.22 2.79 -2.22
CA LYS A 31 -15.31 2.76 -3.65
C LYS A 31 -14.60 4.03 -4.12
N SER A 32 -13.29 3.96 -4.19
CA SER A 32 -12.53 4.74 -5.12
C SER A 32 -13.00 4.27 -6.50
N ASP A 33 -13.87 5.03 -7.14
CA ASP A 33 -14.08 4.96 -8.58
C ASP A 33 -12.80 5.40 -9.31
N GLY A 34 -11.66 5.14 -8.72
CA GLY A 34 -10.35 5.40 -9.21
C GLY A 34 -9.80 4.17 -9.90
N LYS A 35 -10.10 4.01 -11.18
CA LYS A 35 -9.04 3.55 -12.06
C LYS A 35 -7.91 4.57 -11.86
N SER A 36 -6.98 4.30 -10.96
CA SER A 36 -5.78 5.12 -10.80
C SER A 36 -5.13 5.17 -12.18
N GLY A 37 -5.27 6.31 -12.85
CA GLY A 37 -4.66 6.54 -14.15
C GLY A 37 -3.13 6.61 -14.07
N TYR A 38 -2.59 6.64 -12.87
CA TYR A 38 -1.16 6.72 -12.60
C TYR A 38 -0.43 5.46 -13.04
N LYS A 39 0.69 5.69 -13.69
CA LYS A 39 1.67 4.65 -14.02
C LYS A 39 2.71 4.61 -12.90
N ILE A 40 2.88 3.45 -12.29
CA ILE A 40 3.83 3.27 -11.20
C ILE A 40 5.06 2.53 -11.73
N GLY A 41 6.23 3.10 -11.50
CA GLY A 41 7.53 2.45 -11.70
C GLY A 41 8.05 1.91 -10.37
N VAL A 42 8.72 0.77 -10.41
CA VAL A 42 9.49 0.25 -9.29
C VAL A 42 10.92 0.05 -9.78
N VAL A 43 11.88 0.71 -9.17
CA VAL A 43 13.30 0.48 -9.46
C VAL A 43 13.90 -0.26 -8.27
N THR A 44 14.51 -1.41 -8.53
CA THR A 44 15.17 -2.19 -7.47
C THR A 44 16.62 -1.74 -7.31
N GLY A 45 17.18 -1.98 -6.12
CA GLY A 45 18.62 -1.98 -5.91
C GLY A 45 19.27 -3.21 -6.56
N GLU A 46 20.59 -3.39 -6.36
CA GLU A 46 21.40 -4.47 -6.99
C GLU A 46 20.89 -5.88 -6.74
N GLY A 47 20.16 -6.12 -5.65
CA GLY A 47 19.56 -7.42 -5.34
C GLY A 47 18.49 -7.88 -6.31
N GLY A 48 17.94 -6.96 -7.11
CA GLY A 48 16.84 -7.25 -8.03
C GLY A 48 15.52 -7.55 -7.32
N ALA A 49 14.49 -7.85 -8.12
CA ALA A 49 13.11 -8.05 -7.63
C ALA A 49 12.89 -9.33 -6.81
N LYS A 50 13.88 -10.22 -6.73
CA LYS A 50 13.80 -11.52 -6.03
C LYS A 50 14.86 -11.68 -4.95
N ASP A 51 15.28 -10.59 -4.33
CA ASP A 51 16.33 -10.54 -3.34
C ASP A 51 15.96 -11.15 -1.97
N LYS A 52 14.71 -11.57 -1.80
CA LYS A 52 14.12 -12.04 -0.53
C LYS A 52 14.21 -10.99 0.59
N SER A 53 14.26 -9.73 0.24
CA SER A 53 14.45 -8.59 1.13
C SER A 53 13.59 -7.39 0.69
N PHE A 54 14.11 -6.17 0.83
CA PHE A 54 13.38 -4.92 0.61
C PHE A 54 12.89 -4.75 -0.83
N ASN A 55 13.71 -5.12 -1.83
CA ASN A 55 13.32 -4.97 -3.22
C ASN A 55 12.12 -5.87 -3.57
N GLN A 56 12.18 -7.14 -3.19
CA GLN A 56 11.07 -8.07 -3.40
C GLN A 56 9.80 -7.59 -2.68
N ALA A 57 9.92 -7.19 -1.40
CA ALA A 57 8.79 -6.71 -0.63
C ALA A 57 8.14 -5.46 -1.26
N ASN A 58 8.96 -4.53 -1.78
CA ASN A 58 8.48 -3.34 -2.47
C ASN A 58 7.73 -3.69 -3.76
N VAL A 59 8.29 -4.55 -4.61
CA VAL A 59 7.65 -4.99 -5.86
C VAL A 59 6.32 -5.67 -5.56
N GLU A 60 6.30 -6.64 -4.65
CA GLU A 60 5.09 -7.39 -4.29
C GLU A 60 4.01 -6.49 -3.69
N ALA A 61 4.39 -5.52 -2.84
CA ALA A 61 3.45 -4.57 -2.27
C ALA A 61 2.78 -3.68 -3.33
N ILE A 62 3.56 -3.15 -4.27
CA ILE A 62 3.02 -2.32 -5.36
C ILE A 62 2.15 -3.15 -6.31
N GLN A 63 2.55 -4.36 -6.65
CA GLN A 63 1.73 -5.27 -7.47
C GLN A 63 0.41 -5.62 -6.78
N ALA A 64 0.44 -5.91 -5.48
CA ALA A 64 -0.75 -6.19 -4.71
C ALA A 64 -1.68 -4.97 -4.66
N TRP A 65 -1.12 -3.78 -4.46
CA TRP A 65 -1.89 -2.53 -4.44
C TRP A 65 -2.53 -2.24 -5.79
N THR A 66 -1.78 -2.33 -6.90
CA THR A 66 -2.33 -2.08 -8.25
C THR A 66 -3.45 -3.04 -8.58
N LYS A 67 -3.29 -4.32 -8.24
CA LYS A 67 -4.32 -5.34 -8.43
C LYS A 67 -5.57 -5.05 -7.61
N ALA A 68 -5.41 -4.69 -6.34
CA ALA A 68 -6.54 -4.40 -5.44
C ALA A 68 -7.34 -3.16 -5.86
N ASN A 69 -6.68 -2.19 -6.50
CA ASN A 69 -7.28 -0.91 -6.89
C ASN A 69 -7.63 -0.83 -8.40
N GLY A 70 -7.49 -1.91 -9.15
CA GLY A 70 -7.76 -1.92 -10.59
C GLY A 70 -6.85 -0.99 -11.39
N ALA A 71 -5.67 -0.67 -10.84
CA ALA A 71 -4.64 0.13 -11.50
C ALA A 71 -3.83 -0.72 -12.49
N LYS A 72 -3.06 -0.05 -13.34
CA LYS A 72 -2.15 -0.75 -14.27
C LYS A 72 -1.03 -1.45 -13.51
N GLU A 73 -0.59 -2.59 -14.01
CA GLU A 73 0.60 -3.28 -13.49
C GLU A 73 1.80 -2.33 -13.48
N PRO A 74 2.63 -2.36 -12.42
CA PRO A 74 3.80 -1.51 -12.34
C PRO A 74 4.88 -1.89 -13.34
N VAL A 75 5.62 -0.91 -13.82
CA VAL A 75 6.85 -1.14 -14.59
C VAL A 75 7.98 -1.42 -13.62
N VAL A 76 8.51 -2.65 -13.61
CA VAL A 76 9.62 -3.03 -12.74
C VAL A 76 10.93 -2.97 -13.51
N LEU A 77 11.88 -2.18 -13.03
CA LEU A 77 13.23 -2.01 -13.57
C LEU A 77 14.24 -2.58 -12.57
N GLU A 78 14.81 -3.71 -12.91
CA GLU A 78 15.77 -4.40 -12.05
C GLU A 78 17.19 -3.86 -12.26
N THR A 79 17.83 -3.41 -11.18
CA THR A 79 19.22 -2.99 -11.17
C THR A 79 20.11 -4.20 -10.90
N LYS A 80 21.07 -4.44 -11.76
CA LYS A 80 22.04 -5.52 -11.62
C LYS A 80 23.40 -5.03 -11.09
N THR A 81 23.72 -3.79 -11.40
CA THR A 81 24.98 -3.15 -10.98
C THR A 81 24.69 -1.72 -10.54
N GLN A 82 25.54 -1.17 -9.69
CA GLN A 82 25.42 0.23 -9.25
C GLN A 82 25.40 1.22 -10.43
N SER A 83 26.11 0.91 -11.52
CA SER A 83 26.12 1.77 -12.72
C SER A 83 24.77 1.82 -13.45
N ASP A 84 23.93 0.80 -13.29
CA ASP A 84 22.61 0.76 -13.93
C ASP A 84 21.58 1.60 -13.17
N LEU A 85 21.88 1.95 -11.92
CA LEU A 85 20.90 2.57 -11.01
C LEU A 85 20.39 3.90 -11.53
N THR A 86 21.29 4.81 -11.93
CA THR A 86 20.93 6.12 -12.47
C THR A 86 20.12 5.98 -13.77
N SER A 87 20.55 5.10 -14.67
CA SER A 87 19.87 4.88 -15.95
C SER A 87 18.48 4.28 -15.76
N ASN A 88 18.30 3.36 -14.82
CA ASN A 88 17.02 2.79 -14.47
C ASN A 88 16.08 3.83 -13.87
N LEU A 89 16.58 4.71 -12.98
CA LEU A 89 15.79 5.82 -12.43
C LEU A 89 15.34 6.78 -13.54
N GLN A 90 16.24 7.17 -14.43
CA GLN A 90 15.90 8.02 -15.59
C GLN A 90 14.87 7.38 -16.51
N ASN A 91 14.97 6.07 -16.74
CA ASN A 91 14.01 5.34 -17.56
C ASN A 91 12.66 5.26 -16.85
N ALA A 92 12.64 4.98 -15.54
CA ALA A 92 11.40 5.00 -14.76
C ALA A 92 10.72 6.37 -14.81
N ALA A 93 11.47 7.46 -14.66
CA ALA A 93 10.95 8.82 -14.70
C ALA A 93 10.30 9.20 -16.04
N LYS A 94 10.77 8.62 -17.14
CA LYS A 94 10.19 8.85 -18.48
C LYS A 94 8.84 8.16 -18.69
N VAL A 95 8.59 7.05 -17.99
CA VAL A 95 7.45 6.18 -18.27
C VAL A 95 6.45 6.06 -17.12
N SER A 96 6.76 6.63 -15.97
CA SER A 96 5.96 6.52 -14.75
C SER A 96 5.65 7.89 -14.16
N ASP A 97 4.49 8.01 -13.54
CA ASP A 97 4.06 9.20 -12.81
C ASP A 97 4.52 9.16 -11.35
N ILE A 98 4.73 7.95 -10.83
CA ILE A 98 5.17 7.67 -9.46
C ILE A 98 6.25 6.60 -9.54
N ILE A 99 7.34 6.79 -8.80
CA ILE A 99 8.41 5.80 -8.69
C ILE A 99 8.54 5.35 -7.25
N SER A 100 8.46 4.04 -7.03
CA SER A 100 8.68 3.42 -5.73
C SER A 100 10.09 2.85 -5.64
N LEU A 101 10.79 3.20 -4.58
CA LEU A 101 12.18 2.84 -4.33
C LEU A 101 12.32 2.28 -2.92
N ALA A 102 13.21 1.32 -2.74
CA ALA A 102 13.51 0.75 -1.42
C ALA A 102 15.02 0.52 -1.28
N GLY A 103 15.68 1.35 -0.47
CA GLY A 103 17.11 1.25 -0.21
C GLY A 103 17.81 2.60 -0.11
N TYR A 104 18.91 2.63 0.63
CA TYR A 104 19.71 3.85 0.83
C TYR A 104 20.56 4.21 -0.40
N GLU A 105 20.80 3.27 -1.28
CA GLU A 105 21.56 3.47 -2.53
C GLU A 105 20.94 4.52 -3.44
N PHE A 106 19.64 4.77 -3.30
CA PHE A 106 18.93 5.78 -4.09
C PHE A 106 19.13 7.21 -3.60
N GLU A 107 19.58 7.42 -2.36
CA GLU A 107 19.69 8.75 -1.74
C GLU A 107 20.47 9.74 -2.59
N LYS A 108 21.60 9.30 -3.17
CA LYS A 108 22.48 10.13 -4.02
C LYS A 108 22.04 10.17 -5.48
N GLU A 109 21.18 9.24 -5.89
CA GLU A 109 20.76 9.13 -7.29
C GLU A 109 19.48 9.93 -7.58
N ILE A 110 18.58 10.02 -6.60
CA ILE A 110 17.32 10.77 -6.73
C ILE A 110 17.55 12.23 -7.17
N PRO A 111 18.44 13.01 -6.55
CA PRO A 111 18.64 14.40 -6.95
C PRO A 111 19.12 14.57 -8.39
N LYS A 112 19.77 13.56 -8.97
CA LYS A 112 20.27 13.61 -10.36
C LYS A 112 19.15 13.42 -11.41
N VAL A 113 17.99 12.99 -10.98
CA VAL A 113 16.86 12.61 -11.85
C VAL A 113 15.62 13.46 -11.57
N ALA A 114 15.58 14.13 -10.42
CA ALA A 114 14.42 14.91 -9.97
C ALA A 114 14.37 16.35 -10.54
N GLU A 115 15.32 16.75 -11.37
CA GLU A 115 15.34 18.02 -12.13
C GLU A 115 14.60 17.79 -13.46
#